data_ceabf91c86adafda62a19763993e1a48
#
_entry.id   ceabf91c86adafda62a19763993e1a48
#
_cell.length_a   1.000
_cell.length_b   1.000
_cell.length_c   1.000
_cell.angle_alpha   90.00
_cell.angle_beta   90.00
_cell.angle_gamma   90.00
#
_symmetry.space_group_name_H-M   'P 1'
#
loop_
_entity.id
_entity.type
_entity.pdbx_description
1 polymer ?
#
loop_
_entity_poly.entity_id
_entity_poly.type
_entity_poly.pdbx_seq_one_letter_code
_entity_poly.pdbx_strand_id
1 'polypeptide(L)'
;MAKEYMKKMTNKGAAIRYQMDRGMTNAQISKSLGVPESTIRYYRKRPKNLISKRSSKLPKKYIEEIYRLASNKTTREMPAGLIAIKINEKLKKNNERNKNGKLLSISKRQVNNILKEKYGKPLKIKKVFYLNEDSKKKRMEFCKKIVEMEIDGKKLEGKNIFFTDETRIDTAPNTSNESIRISSKVKNKIKLGDEEGYKMINRETKKFEPSIIVAGGVSYYGLSDLILLKGTMQEFSYAQALEYYKDNYENFKNINKNIFFEQDGASSHTSKKIKKLLEELFGDNFIQNAPHSPDIAYPIETLWAELKKKVKERRAKNLDELKQITIEEWNKIPQSFIKNLFKNFIKRCKKIIELNGGRLEPVHLQQIRKEAEKETKDEEECEDDKNNETKNLKLKIVYNKNELIQKAKKEIAFIRKKIKEKKRELRKAKKEYNKAKKYSIKIGKEIEAVTDKESKKNKKYRTTELYFSY
;
A
#
# COMPACT_ATOMS: atom_id res chain seq x y z
N MET A 1 6.21 -41.68 -14.74
CA MET A 1 6.92 -41.71 -13.44
C MET A 1 8.41 -41.36 -13.58
N ALA A 2 9.23 -42.04 -14.39
CA ALA A 2 10.68 -41.74 -14.49
C ALA A 2 11.02 -40.33 -15.00
N LYS A 3 10.28 -39.80 -16.02
CA LYS A 3 10.46 -38.43 -16.55
C LYS A 3 10.08 -37.33 -15.52
N GLU A 4 9.13 -37.58 -14.66
CA GLU A 4 8.63 -36.63 -13.67
C GLU A 4 9.56 -36.58 -12.43
N TYR A 5 10.15 -37.76 -12.05
CA TYR A 5 11.20 -37.85 -11.03
C TYR A 5 12.47 -37.12 -11.47
N MET A 6 12.84 -37.24 -12.76
CA MET A 6 13.99 -36.56 -13.36
C MET A 6 13.83 -35.03 -13.46
N LYS A 7 12.59 -34.53 -13.62
CA LYS A 7 12.28 -33.10 -13.63
C LYS A 7 12.47 -32.43 -12.27
N LYS A 8 12.43 -33.20 -11.17
CA LYS A 8 12.69 -32.74 -9.79
C LYS A 8 14.18 -32.77 -9.42
N MET A 9 15.07 -33.42 -10.19
CA MET A 9 16.50 -33.44 -9.90
C MET A 9 17.17 -32.15 -10.38
N THR A 10 17.42 -31.24 -9.45
CA THR A 10 18.12 -29.96 -9.67
C THR A 10 19.61 -30.07 -9.90
N ASN A 11 20.19 -31.29 -9.74
CA ASN A 11 21.60 -31.56 -9.86
C ASN A 11 21.90 -32.54 -10.99
N LYS A 12 22.43 -32.00 -12.12
CA LYS A 12 22.83 -32.83 -13.32
C LYS A 12 23.69 -34.02 -12.99
N GLY A 13 24.58 -33.89 -11.99
CA GLY A 13 25.44 -34.98 -11.56
C GLY A 13 24.70 -36.16 -10.91
N ALA A 14 23.66 -35.84 -10.12
CA ALA A 14 22.82 -36.89 -9.51
C ALA A 14 21.98 -37.60 -10.56
N ALA A 15 21.44 -36.87 -11.56
CA ALA A 15 20.67 -37.45 -12.67
C ALA A 15 21.54 -38.40 -13.53
N ILE A 16 22.77 -37.99 -13.83
CA ILE A 16 23.73 -38.84 -14.57
C ILE A 16 24.01 -40.13 -13.79
N ARG A 17 24.29 -40.03 -12.49
CA ARG A 17 24.60 -41.21 -11.63
C ARG A 17 23.41 -42.15 -11.51
N TYR A 18 22.20 -41.63 -11.34
CA TYR A 18 20.98 -42.42 -11.31
C TYR A 18 20.81 -43.27 -12.55
N GLN A 19 21.09 -42.70 -13.75
CA GLN A 19 21.01 -43.49 -15.01
C GLN A 19 22.15 -44.46 -15.17
N MET A 20 23.36 -44.13 -14.66
CA MET A 20 24.48 -45.07 -14.61
C MET A 20 24.19 -46.30 -13.73
N ASP A 21 23.52 -46.07 -12.58
CA ASP A 21 23.14 -47.16 -11.66
C ASP A 21 22.10 -48.12 -12.24
N ARG A 22 21.39 -47.65 -13.29
CA ARG A 22 20.44 -48.46 -14.10
C ARG A 22 21.11 -49.14 -15.30
N GLY A 23 22.43 -49.16 -15.39
CA GLY A 23 23.17 -49.86 -16.43
C GLY A 23 23.17 -49.17 -17.80
N MET A 24 22.68 -47.89 -17.89
CA MET A 24 22.61 -47.19 -19.19
C MET A 24 23.99 -46.84 -19.72
N THR A 25 24.15 -46.93 -21.05
CA THR A 25 25.38 -46.59 -21.77
C THR A 25 25.57 -45.08 -21.83
N ASN A 26 26.80 -44.59 -22.07
CA ASN A 26 27.06 -43.14 -22.17
C ASN A 26 26.24 -42.50 -23.24
N ALA A 27 26.06 -43.13 -24.39
CA ALA A 27 25.22 -42.61 -25.49
C ALA A 27 23.75 -42.49 -25.09
N GLN A 28 23.21 -43.50 -24.38
CA GLN A 28 21.82 -43.45 -23.89
C GLN A 28 21.61 -42.34 -22.85
N ILE A 29 22.57 -42.16 -21.92
CA ILE A 29 22.52 -41.10 -20.91
C ILE A 29 22.65 -39.71 -21.59
N SER A 30 23.53 -39.58 -22.57
CA SER A 30 23.73 -38.38 -23.38
C SER A 30 22.44 -37.97 -24.08
N LYS A 31 21.79 -38.91 -24.77
CA LYS A 31 20.49 -38.69 -25.46
C LYS A 31 19.37 -38.36 -24.49
N SER A 32 19.32 -39.03 -23.34
CA SER A 32 18.26 -38.85 -22.34
C SER A 32 18.34 -37.51 -21.59
N LEU A 33 19.55 -37.04 -21.25
CA LEU A 33 19.80 -35.87 -20.41
C LEU A 33 20.24 -34.62 -21.19
N GLY A 34 20.53 -34.73 -22.50
CA GLY A 34 21.11 -33.66 -23.30
C GLY A 34 22.49 -33.22 -22.79
N VAL A 35 23.30 -34.14 -22.29
CA VAL A 35 24.61 -33.85 -21.70
C VAL A 35 25.69 -34.50 -22.56
N PRO A 36 26.80 -33.80 -22.91
CA PRO A 36 27.89 -34.36 -23.69
C PRO A 36 28.45 -35.66 -23.04
N GLU A 37 28.76 -36.64 -23.88
CA GLU A 37 29.35 -37.92 -23.39
C GLU A 37 30.65 -37.73 -22.59
N SER A 38 31.44 -36.72 -22.93
CA SER A 38 32.66 -36.35 -22.17
C SER A 38 32.35 -36.07 -20.70
N THR A 39 31.23 -35.39 -20.44
CA THR A 39 30.74 -35.11 -19.08
C THR A 39 30.31 -36.40 -18.38
N ILE A 40 29.68 -37.32 -19.10
CA ILE A 40 29.24 -38.61 -18.54
C ILE A 40 30.42 -39.48 -18.21
N ARG A 41 31.44 -39.56 -19.09
CA ARG A 41 32.71 -40.25 -18.84
C ARG A 41 33.44 -39.68 -17.62
N TYR A 42 33.43 -38.36 -17.41
CA TYR A 42 33.97 -37.69 -16.23
C TYR A 42 33.28 -38.18 -14.95
N TYR A 43 31.95 -38.31 -14.93
CA TYR A 43 31.20 -38.82 -13.77
C TYR A 43 31.42 -40.32 -13.55
N ARG A 44 31.63 -41.12 -14.61
CA ARG A 44 31.91 -42.56 -14.53
C ARG A 44 33.29 -42.85 -13.92
N LYS A 45 34.28 -42.02 -14.23
CA LYS A 45 35.65 -42.12 -13.63
C LYS A 45 35.72 -41.63 -12.19
N ARG A 46 34.71 -40.97 -11.67
CA ARG A 46 34.67 -40.47 -10.30
C ARG A 46 33.93 -41.44 -9.36
N PRO A 47 34.55 -41.88 -8.23
CA PRO A 47 33.85 -42.73 -7.26
C PRO A 47 32.56 -42.04 -6.73
N LYS A 48 31.52 -42.86 -6.44
CA LYS A 48 30.21 -42.41 -5.94
C LYS A 48 30.30 -41.54 -4.67
N ASN A 49 31.34 -41.69 -3.88
CA ASN A 49 31.51 -41.04 -2.57
C ASN A 49 32.31 -39.74 -2.60
N LEU A 50 32.70 -39.25 -3.78
CA LEU A 50 33.28 -37.91 -3.94
C LEU A 50 32.21 -36.84 -4.17
N ILE A 51 31.12 -36.86 -3.41
CA ILE A 51 30.65 -35.61 -2.88
C ILE A 51 31.73 -35.19 -1.91
N SER A 52 32.68 -34.37 -2.36
CA SER A 52 33.59 -33.74 -1.43
C SER A 52 32.68 -32.95 -0.49
N LYS A 53 32.36 -33.51 0.68
CA LYS A 53 32.24 -32.69 1.87
C LYS A 53 33.58 -31.98 1.87
N ARG A 54 33.64 -30.78 1.28
CA ARG A 54 34.69 -29.83 1.59
C ARG A 54 34.48 -29.61 3.07
N SER A 55 35.07 -30.47 3.88
CA SER A 55 35.14 -30.33 5.31
C SER A 55 35.57 -28.88 5.50
N SER A 56 34.79 -28.11 6.23
CA SER A 56 35.18 -26.77 6.53
C SER A 56 36.57 -26.88 7.13
N LYS A 57 37.57 -26.33 6.46
CA LYS A 57 38.94 -26.32 6.95
C LYS A 57 39.07 -25.49 8.23
N LEU A 58 37.97 -24.99 8.72
CA LEU A 58 37.86 -24.14 9.90
C LEU A 58 37.76 -25.03 11.16
N PRO A 59 38.62 -24.84 12.18
CA PRO A 59 38.54 -25.56 13.45
C PRO A 59 37.17 -25.37 14.12
N LYS A 60 36.68 -26.44 14.79
CA LYS A 60 35.35 -26.43 15.44
C LYS A 60 35.13 -25.25 16.36
N LYS A 61 36.14 -24.83 17.15
CA LYS A 61 36.07 -23.66 18.05
C LYS A 61 35.60 -22.38 17.35
N TYR A 62 35.99 -22.15 16.09
CA TYR A 62 35.57 -20.97 15.32
C TYR A 62 34.18 -21.15 14.71
N ILE A 63 33.75 -22.36 14.42
CA ILE A 63 32.39 -22.67 14.02
C ILE A 63 31.44 -22.41 15.17
N GLU A 64 31.77 -22.83 16.38
CA GLU A 64 31.03 -22.59 17.61
C GLU A 64 30.94 -21.06 17.92
N GLU A 65 32.04 -20.34 17.70
CA GLU A 65 32.06 -18.88 17.87
C GLU A 65 31.18 -18.18 16.84
N ILE A 66 31.14 -18.65 15.58
CA ILE A 66 30.18 -18.14 14.57
C ILE A 66 28.74 -18.33 15.06
N TYR A 67 28.43 -19.51 15.61
CA TYR A 67 27.10 -19.77 16.16
C TYR A 67 26.78 -18.88 17.37
N ARG A 68 27.75 -18.71 18.28
CA ARG A 68 27.64 -17.86 19.44
C ARG A 68 27.32 -16.38 19.02
N LEU A 69 28.08 -15.87 18.06
CA LEU A 69 27.85 -14.51 17.54
C LEU A 69 26.46 -14.35 16.87
N ALA A 70 25.96 -15.39 16.19
CA ALA A 70 24.67 -15.36 15.52
C ALA A 70 23.48 -15.59 16.47
N SER A 71 23.66 -16.15 17.65
CA SER A 71 22.58 -16.45 18.62
C SER A 71 22.50 -15.47 19.80
N ASN A 72 23.57 -14.73 20.11
CA ASN A 72 23.60 -13.81 21.21
C ASN A 72 22.71 -12.58 20.96
N LYS A 73 21.93 -12.15 21.94
CA LYS A 73 20.99 -11.02 21.83
C LYS A 73 21.62 -9.74 21.28
N THR A 74 22.86 -9.44 21.65
CA THR A 74 23.56 -8.20 21.26
C THR A 74 24.22 -8.29 19.88
N THR A 75 24.53 -9.50 19.40
CA THR A 75 25.28 -9.71 18.13
C THR A 75 24.50 -10.44 17.05
N ARG A 76 23.31 -10.98 17.35
CA ARG A 76 22.48 -11.77 16.39
C ARG A 76 22.12 -11.02 15.10
N GLU A 77 22.13 -9.69 15.15
CA GLU A 77 21.85 -8.84 13.99
C GLU A 77 23.11 -8.54 13.15
N MET A 78 24.26 -9.05 13.58
CA MET A 78 25.52 -8.81 12.90
C MET A 78 25.52 -9.48 11.52
N PRO A 79 25.77 -8.73 10.43
CA PRO A 79 25.87 -9.30 9.09
C PRO A 79 26.98 -10.36 9.01
N ALA A 80 26.76 -11.41 8.23
CA ALA A 80 27.74 -12.49 8.05
C ALA A 80 29.12 -11.99 7.58
N GLY A 81 29.20 -10.83 6.91
CA GLY A 81 30.44 -10.17 6.55
C GLY A 81 31.23 -9.70 7.77
N LEU A 82 30.57 -9.08 8.75
CA LEU A 82 31.22 -8.64 10.00
C LEU A 82 31.62 -9.82 10.87
N ILE A 83 30.82 -10.89 10.90
CA ILE A 83 31.20 -12.15 11.57
C ILE A 83 32.47 -12.70 10.92
N ALA A 84 32.57 -12.73 9.59
CA ALA A 84 33.77 -13.20 8.87
C ALA A 84 35.01 -12.37 9.22
N ILE A 85 34.89 -11.03 9.31
CA ILE A 85 35.97 -10.13 9.72
C ILE A 85 36.46 -10.50 11.12
N LYS A 86 35.55 -10.55 12.12
CA LYS A 86 35.90 -10.89 13.51
C LYS A 86 36.57 -12.27 13.65
N ILE A 87 36.09 -13.25 12.90
CA ILE A 87 36.70 -14.60 12.91
C ILE A 87 38.09 -14.56 12.26
N ASN A 88 38.26 -13.81 11.16
CA ASN A 88 39.56 -13.69 10.49
C ASN A 88 40.61 -12.99 11.37
N GLU A 89 40.21 -11.96 12.14
CA GLU A 89 41.06 -11.29 13.13
C GLU A 89 41.55 -12.31 14.19
N LYS A 90 40.64 -13.14 14.73
CA LYS A 90 41.00 -14.20 15.69
C LYS A 90 41.89 -15.28 15.06
N LEU A 91 41.62 -15.68 13.81
CA LEU A 91 42.45 -16.63 13.08
C LEU A 91 43.87 -16.10 12.87
N LYS A 92 43.99 -14.82 12.53
CA LYS A 92 45.27 -14.11 12.36
C LYS A 92 46.04 -14.01 13.70
N LYS A 93 45.33 -13.56 14.78
CA LYS A 93 45.92 -13.44 16.12
C LYS A 93 46.46 -14.78 16.66
N ASN A 94 45.74 -15.85 16.40
CA ASN A 94 46.13 -17.21 16.83
C ASN A 94 47.04 -17.94 15.83
N ASN A 95 47.51 -17.27 14.76
CA ASN A 95 48.36 -17.81 13.70
C ASN A 95 47.86 -19.13 13.10
N GLU A 96 46.53 -19.29 12.99
CA GLU A 96 45.92 -20.53 12.51
C GLU A 96 46.22 -20.74 11.02
N ARG A 97 46.84 -21.86 10.69
CA ARG A 97 47.28 -22.19 9.33
C ARG A 97 46.64 -23.49 8.83
N ASN A 98 46.48 -23.58 7.51
CA ASN A 98 46.02 -24.81 6.86
C ASN A 98 47.17 -25.81 6.71
N LYS A 99 46.87 -27.03 6.22
CA LYS A 99 47.85 -28.08 5.98
C LYS A 99 49.03 -27.69 5.08
N ASN A 100 48.85 -26.64 4.29
CA ASN A 100 49.86 -26.10 3.36
C ASN A 100 50.60 -24.87 3.95
N GLY A 101 50.52 -24.62 5.25
CA GLY A 101 51.18 -23.50 5.94
C GLY A 101 50.57 -22.12 5.69
N LYS A 102 49.51 -21.99 4.86
CA LYS A 102 48.83 -20.72 4.58
C LYS A 102 47.86 -20.34 5.70
N LEU A 103 47.85 -19.07 6.07
CA LEU A 103 46.94 -18.55 7.09
C LEU A 103 45.47 -18.88 6.73
N LEU A 104 44.73 -19.38 7.71
CA LEU A 104 43.31 -19.67 7.51
C LEU A 104 42.50 -18.35 7.40
N SER A 105 41.54 -18.34 6.51
CA SER A 105 40.57 -17.25 6.38
C SER A 105 39.18 -17.78 6.00
N ILE A 106 38.16 -17.08 6.41
CA ILE A 106 36.78 -17.40 6.08
C ILE A 106 36.10 -16.22 5.37
N SER A 107 35.35 -16.53 4.33
CA SER A 107 34.59 -15.54 3.57
C SER A 107 33.17 -15.39 4.11
N LYS A 108 32.48 -14.25 3.81
CA LYS A 108 31.04 -14.05 4.07
C LYS A 108 30.17 -15.21 3.58
N ARG A 109 30.49 -15.77 2.39
CA ARG A 109 29.74 -16.90 1.81
C ARG A 109 29.89 -18.17 2.66
N GLN A 110 31.07 -18.43 3.18
CA GLN A 110 31.31 -19.62 4.04
C GLN A 110 30.59 -19.45 5.38
N VAL A 111 30.61 -18.27 6.01
CA VAL A 111 29.83 -17.98 7.21
C VAL A 111 28.32 -18.19 6.94
N ASN A 112 27.79 -17.66 5.84
CA ASN A 112 26.39 -17.89 5.46
C ASN A 112 26.05 -19.36 5.27
N ASN A 113 26.97 -20.17 4.69
CA ASN A 113 26.73 -21.60 4.52
C ASN A 113 26.71 -22.33 5.86
N ILE A 114 27.62 -21.99 6.78
CA ILE A 114 27.69 -22.57 8.14
C ILE A 114 26.39 -22.22 8.90
N LEU A 115 25.99 -20.95 8.88
CA LEU A 115 24.75 -20.49 9.54
C LEU A 115 23.51 -21.12 8.92
N LYS A 116 23.46 -21.24 7.59
CA LYS A 116 22.33 -21.87 6.89
C LYS A 116 22.19 -23.35 7.20
N GLU A 117 23.29 -24.07 7.40
CA GLU A 117 23.26 -25.46 7.77
C GLU A 117 22.63 -25.67 9.15
N LYS A 118 22.93 -24.80 10.12
CA LYS A 118 22.40 -24.88 11.49
C LYS A 118 21.03 -24.21 11.68
N TYR A 119 20.83 -23.01 11.11
CA TYR A 119 19.66 -22.15 11.39
C TYR A 119 18.71 -21.97 10.20
N GLY A 120 19.04 -22.54 9.01
CA GLY A 120 18.24 -22.32 7.80
C GLY A 120 18.49 -20.96 7.14
N LYS A 121 17.51 -20.48 6.36
CA LYS A 121 17.57 -19.16 5.71
C LYS A 121 17.35 -18.04 6.73
N PRO A 122 18.11 -16.93 6.64
CA PRO A 122 17.88 -15.78 7.52
C PRO A 122 16.49 -15.18 7.29
N LEU A 123 15.84 -14.78 8.36
CA LEU A 123 14.58 -14.05 8.32
C LEU A 123 14.86 -12.53 8.30
N LYS A 124 14.03 -11.79 7.58
CA LYS A 124 14.10 -10.32 7.60
C LYS A 124 13.56 -9.79 8.92
N ILE A 125 14.34 -8.92 9.56
CA ILE A 125 13.89 -8.17 10.72
C ILE A 125 12.82 -7.18 10.27
N LYS A 126 11.64 -7.25 10.88
CA LYS A 126 10.59 -6.26 10.67
C LYS A 126 10.79 -5.10 11.64
N LYS A 127 10.92 -3.90 11.11
CA LYS A 127 10.86 -2.68 11.91
C LYS A 127 9.41 -2.46 12.31
N VAL A 128 9.17 -2.25 13.58
CA VAL A 128 7.84 -1.98 14.14
C VAL A 128 7.94 -0.79 15.09
N PHE A 129 6.87 -0.02 15.21
CA PHE A 129 6.84 1.11 16.13
C PHE A 129 7.02 0.62 17.58
N TYR A 130 7.79 1.37 18.34
CA TYR A 130 7.91 1.12 19.79
C TYR A 130 6.59 1.47 20.48
N LEU A 131 6.07 0.57 21.28
CA LEU A 131 4.91 0.81 22.14
C LEU A 131 5.40 0.95 23.58
N ASN A 132 5.35 2.17 24.10
CA ASN A 132 5.56 2.43 25.53
C ASN A 132 4.31 2.03 26.34
N GLU A 133 4.40 2.00 27.65
CA GLU A 133 3.31 1.56 28.53
C GLU A 133 2.08 2.47 28.44
N ASP A 134 2.26 3.79 28.26
CA ASP A 134 1.15 4.72 28.03
C ASP A 134 0.39 4.41 26.73
N SER A 135 1.11 4.16 25.65
CA SER A 135 0.49 3.75 24.38
C SER A 135 -0.26 2.43 24.50
N LYS A 136 0.29 1.44 25.22
CA LYS A 136 -0.39 0.16 25.47
C LYS A 136 -1.67 0.38 26.28
N LYS A 137 -1.63 1.20 27.32
CA LYS A 137 -2.79 1.54 28.13
C LYS A 137 -3.89 2.17 27.30
N LYS A 138 -3.57 3.20 26.50
CA LYS A 138 -4.52 3.87 25.60
C LYS A 138 -5.12 2.91 24.55
N ARG A 139 -4.32 2.00 24.01
CA ARG A 139 -4.78 0.97 23.08
C ARG A 139 -5.75 0.01 23.73
N MET A 140 -5.44 -0.44 24.96
CA MET A 140 -6.30 -1.33 25.71
C MET A 140 -7.63 -0.64 26.08
N GLU A 141 -7.58 0.62 26.56
CA GLU A 141 -8.77 1.41 26.91
C GLU A 141 -9.67 1.63 25.69
N PHE A 142 -9.09 1.98 24.54
CA PHE A 142 -9.82 2.10 23.28
C PHE A 142 -10.52 0.78 22.92
N CYS A 143 -9.81 -0.34 22.94
CA CYS A 143 -10.38 -1.65 22.60
C CYS A 143 -11.47 -2.06 23.59
N LYS A 144 -11.31 -1.81 24.90
CA LYS A 144 -12.35 -2.05 25.91
C LYS A 144 -13.59 -1.24 25.60
N LYS A 145 -13.45 0.07 25.39
CA LYS A 145 -14.56 0.96 25.02
C LYS A 145 -15.35 0.40 23.84
N ILE A 146 -14.67 -0.08 22.79
CA ILE A 146 -15.33 -0.62 21.59
C ILE A 146 -16.04 -1.96 21.86
N VAL A 147 -15.40 -2.87 22.61
CA VAL A 147 -15.95 -4.21 22.89
C VAL A 147 -17.11 -4.15 23.88
N GLU A 148 -17.06 -3.24 24.85
CA GLU A 148 -18.04 -3.06 25.91
C GLU A 148 -19.20 -2.13 25.50
N MET A 149 -19.07 -1.42 24.35
CA MET A 149 -20.07 -0.48 23.87
C MET A 149 -21.39 -1.21 23.60
N GLU A 150 -22.43 -0.79 24.29
CA GLU A 150 -23.79 -1.31 24.16
C GLU A 150 -24.83 -0.20 24.18
N ILE A 151 -25.98 -0.45 23.58
CA ILE A 151 -27.13 0.44 23.59
C ILE A 151 -28.39 -0.45 23.77
N ASP A 152 -29.24 -0.06 24.71
CA ASP A 152 -30.43 -0.80 25.06
C ASP A 152 -30.15 -2.30 25.38
N GLY A 153 -29.03 -2.58 26.09
CA GLY A 153 -28.61 -3.93 26.46
C GLY A 153 -28.07 -4.77 25.30
N LYS A 154 -27.92 -4.20 24.08
CA LYS A 154 -27.34 -4.90 22.92
C LYS A 154 -25.94 -4.39 22.63
N LYS A 155 -24.97 -5.32 22.57
CA LYS A 155 -23.60 -5.01 22.16
C LYS A 155 -23.56 -4.60 20.71
N LEU A 156 -22.87 -3.49 20.43
CA LEU A 156 -22.80 -2.91 19.09
C LEU A 156 -21.79 -3.60 18.17
N GLU A 157 -20.87 -4.40 18.73
CA GLU A 157 -19.90 -5.24 17.98
C GLU A 157 -19.12 -4.48 16.93
N GLY A 158 -18.86 -3.19 17.18
CA GLY A 158 -18.12 -2.31 16.26
C GLY A 158 -18.89 -1.89 14.99
N LYS A 159 -20.14 -2.34 14.81
CA LYS A 159 -20.96 -1.98 13.64
C LYS A 159 -21.35 -0.50 13.59
N ASN A 160 -21.16 0.17 14.71
CA ASN A 160 -21.48 1.58 14.92
C ASN A 160 -20.29 2.54 14.70
N ILE A 161 -19.22 2.10 14.06
CA ILE A 161 -18.05 2.93 13.80
C ILE A 161 -17.96 3.22 12.31
N PHE A 162 -17.73 4.48 11.98
CA PHE A 162 -17.37 4.96 10.66
C PHE A 162 -15.89 5.35 10.68
N PHE A 163 -15.04 4.45 10.21
CA PHE A 163 -13.60 4.65 10.07
C PHE A 163 -13.31 5.54 8.89
N THR A 164 -12.49 6.56 9.07
CA THR A 164 -12.04 7.46 8.01
C THR A 164 -10.51 7.55 7.98
N ASP A 165 -9.95 7.72 6.80
CA ASP A 165 -8.51 7.85 6.61
C ASP A 165 -8.20 8.40 5.22
N GLU A 166 -6.97 8.84 5.00
CA GLU A 166 -6.45 9.32 3.74
C GLU A 166 -5.27 8.47 3.27
N THR A 167 -5.18 8.32 1.96
CA THR A 167 -4.07 7.57 1.40
C THR A 167 -3.56 8.17 0.10
N ARG A 168 -2.26 7.99 -0.14
CA ARG A 168 -1.62 8.34 -1.40
C ARG A 168 -1.59 7.12 -2.33
N ILE A 169 -1.94 7.35 -3.59
CA ILE A 169 -1.87 6.36 -4.67
C ILE A 169 -1.02 6.93 -5.80
N ASP A 170 0.04 6.23 -6.16
CA ASP A 170 0.99 6.63 -7.20
C ASP A 170 0.66 5.93 -8.53
N THR A 171 0.97 6.56 -9.67
CA THR A 171 0.84 5.95 -11.00
C THR A 171 1.81 4.79 -11.20
N ALA A 172 3.03 4.93 -10.65
CA ALA A 172 4.01 3.86 -10.71
C ALA A 172 3.85 2.90 -9.51
N PRO A 173 3.82 1.61 -9.75
CA PRO A 173 3.89 0.64 -8.68
C PRO A 173 5.24 0.77 -7.98
N ASN A 174 5.22 0.79 -6.63
CA ASN A 174 6.44 0.77 -5.81
C ASN A 174 7.17 -0.57 -6.05
N THR A 175 8.19 -0.56 -6.92
CA THR A 175 8.75 -1.77 -7.56
C THR A 175 9.92 -2.40 -6.83
N SER A 176 10.16 -2.05 -5.57
CA SER A 176 11.29 -2.56 -4.80
C SER A 176 11.43 -4.09 -4.77
N ASN A 177 10.39 -4.83 -5.14
CA ASN A 177 10.37 -6.29 -5.19
C ASN A 177 9.93 -6.85 -6.56
N GLU A 178 9.82 -6.03 -7.61
CA GLU A 178 9.48 -6.56 -8.93
C GLU A 178 10.68 -7.27 -9.53
N SER A 179 10.45 -8.47 -10.03
CA SER A 179 11.44 -9.26 -10.77
C SER A 179 10.88 -9.62 -12.13
N ILE A 180 11.67 -9.45 -13.17
CA ILE A 180 11.31 -9.88 -14.52
C ILE A 180 11.98 -11.21 -14.86
N ARG A 181 11.28 -12.03 -15.64
CA ARG A 181 11.84 -13.26 -16.19
C ARG A 181 12.37 -12.94 -17.59
N ILE A 182 13.68 -13.07 -17.76
CA ILE A 182 14.38 -12.83 -19.02
C ILE A 182 15.07 -14.10 -19.50
N SER A 183 15.23 -14.24 -20.80
CA SER A 183 15.90 -15.40 -21.41
C SER A 183 17.37 -15.51 -20.99
N SER A 184 17.92 -16.72 -21.05
CA SER A 184 19.35 -16.95 -20.74
C SER A 184 20.28 -16.18 -21.68
N LYS A 185 19.89 -15.92 -22.93
CA LYS A 185 20.63 -15.10 -23.88
C LYS A 185 20.77 -13.66 -23.39
N VAL A 186 19.67 -13.04 -22.96
CA VAL A 186 19.68 -11.67 -22.40
C VAL A 186 20.47 -11.60 -21.08
N LYS A 187 20.33 -12.61 -20.21
CA LYS A 187 21.16 -12.70 -18.99
C LYS A 187 22.64 -12.73 -19.27
N ASN A 188 23.05 -13.42 -20.33
CA ASN A 188 24.46 -13.49 -20.73
C ASN A 188 24.93 -12.16 -21.33
N LYS A 189 24.13 -11.49 -22.16
CA LYS A 189 24.42 -10.14 -22.65
C LYS A 189 24.65 -9.15 -21.50
N ILE A 190 23.75 -9.12 -20.50
CA ILE A 190 23.91 -8.29 -19.31
C ILE A 190 25.21 -8.59 -18.55
N LYS A 191 25.59 -9.87 -18.39
CA LYS A 191 26.84 -10.25 -17.75
C LYS A 191 28.08 -9.79 -18.50
N LEU A 192 27.98 -9.64 -19.81
CA LEU A 192 29.04 -9.14 -20.70
C LEU A 192 29.06 -7.61 -20.80
N GLY A 193 28.18 -6.91 -20.08
CA GLY A 193 28.12 -5.45 -20.10
C GLY A 193 27.35 -4.85 -21.30
N ASP A 194 26.53 -5.67 -21.99
CA ASP A 194 25.77 -5.24 -23.16
C ASP A 194 24.67 -4.21 -22.77
N GLU A 195 24.74 -3.03 -23.36
CA GLU A 195 23.86 -1.89 -23.04
C GLU A 195 22.38 -2.18 -23.33
N GLU A 196 22.08 -2.87 -24.46
CA GLU A 196 20.71 -3.28 -24.77
C GLU A 196 20.15 -4.27 -23.74
N GLY A 197 20.99 -5.18 -23.25
CA GLY A 197 20.62 -6.09 -22.20
C GLY A 197 20.22 -5.35 -20.91
N TYR A 198 20.95 -4.30 -20.55
CA TYR A 198 20.61 -3.45 -19.40
C TYR A 198 19.33 -2.64 -19.62
N LYS A 199 19.09 -2.08 -20.82
CA LYS A 199 17.84 -1.38 -21.15
C LYS A 199 16.60 -2.26 -20.94
N MET A 200 16.72 -3.57 -21.14
CA MET A 200 15.62 -4.52 -20.92
C MET A 200 15.24 -4.72 -19.43
N ILE A 201 16.16 -4.46 -18.52
CA ILE A 201 15.93 -4.62 -17.07
C ILE A 201 15.84 -3.28 -16.34
N ASN A 202 16.26 -2.20 -16.97
CA ASN A 202 16.16 -0.88 -16.42
C ASN A 202 14.76 -0.34 -16.63
N ARG A 203 14.19 0.24 -15.58
CA ARG A 203 12.96 1.01 -15.63
C ARG A 203 13.29 2.44 -15.26
N GLU A 204 13.03 3.33 -16.17
CA GLU A 204 13.11 4.75 -15.87
C GLU A 204 12.04 5.11 -14.84
N THR A 205 12.45 5.70 -13.73
CA THR A 205 11.55 6.20 -12.69
C THR A 205 11.77 7.70 -12.54
N LYS A 206 10.69 8.44 -12.45
CA LYS A 206 10.76 9.87 -12.14
C LYS A 206 11.03 10.03 -10.64
N LYS A 207 11.84 11.02 -10.26
CA LYS A 207 12.12 11.33 -8.85
C LYS A 207 10.84 11.58 -8.04
N PHE A 208 9.84 12.16 -8.69
CA PHE A 208 8.50 12.39 -8.15
C PHE A 208 7.48 11.79 -9.12
N GLU A 209 7.03 10.59 -8.82
CA GLU A 209 5.95 9.96 -9.58
C GLU A 209 4.64 10.71 -9.35
N PRO A 210 3.86 10.93 -10.43
CA PRO A 210 2.53 11.51 -10.29
C PRO A 210 1.66 10.66 -9.37
N SER A 211 0.96 11.31 -8.46
CA SER A 211 0.15 10.64 -7.46
C SER A 211 -1.11 11.44 -7.15
N ILE A 212 -2.09 10.76 -6.61
CA ILE A 212 -3.28 11.36 -6.04
C ILE A 212 -3.35 11.09 -4.55
N ILE A 213 -3.93 12.00 -3.80
CA ILE A 213 -4.33 11.76 -2.42
C ILE A 213 -5.83 11.59 -2.42
N VAL A 214 -6.29 10.51 -1.82
CA VAL A 214 -7.69 10.19 -1.70
C VAL A 214 -8.06 10.08 -0.22
N ALA A 215 -9.24 10.56 0.12
CA ALA A 215 -9.86 10.40 1.42
C ALA A 215 -11.12 9.55 1.27
N GLY A 216 -11.38 8.69 2.22
CA GLY A 216 -12.54 7.80 2.21
C GLY A 216 -12.79 7.20 3.57
N GLY A 217 -13.94 6.57 3.71
CA GLY A 217 -14.31 5.93 4.95
C GLY A 217 -15.12 4.66 4.75
N VAL A 218 -15.21 3.88 5.81
CA VAL A 218 -15.94 2.62 5.83
C VAL A 218 -16.74 2.46 7.11
N SER A 219 -17.99 2.08 6.95
CA SER A 219 -18.84 1.61 8.04
C SER A 219 -19.26 0.17 7.76
N TYR A 220 -19.76 -0.54 8.75
CA TYR A 220 -20.37 -1.87 8.57
C TYR A 220 -21.45 -1.88 7.47
N TYR A 221 -22.07 -0.74 7.22
CA TYR A 221 -23.18 -0.57 6.28
C TYR A 221 -22.72 -0.27 4.85
N GLY A 222 -21.46 0.12 4.64
CA GLY A 222 -20.92 0.39 3.32
C GLY A 222 -19.70 1.30 3.33
N LEU A 223 -19.31 1.72 2.12
CA LEU A 223 -18.24 2.66 1.87
C LEU A 223 -18.80 4.10 1.75
N SER A 224 -18.01 5.07 2.15
CA SER A 224 -18.24 6.47 1.76
C SER A 224 -17.94 6.69 0.28
N ASP A 225 -18.35 7.84 -0.24
CA ASP A 225 -17.79 8.34 -1.48
C ASP A 225 -16.28 8.57 -1.32
N LEU A 226 -15.52 8.35 -2.41
CA LEU A 226 -14.09 8.59 -2.42
C LEU A 226 -13.82 10.04 -2.84
N ILE A 227 -13.04 10.76 -2.04
CA ILE A 227 -12.72 12.17 -2.24
C ILE A 227 -11.32 12.30 -2.79
N LEU A 228 -11.17 13.06 -3.88
CA LEU A 228 -9.86 13.37 -4.47
C LEU A 228 -9.39 14.70 -3.87
N LEU A 229 -8.37 14.65 -3.03
CA LEU A 229 -7.79 15.83 -2.40
C LEU A 229 -6.74 16.49 -3.30
N LYS A 230 -6.70 17.83 -3.30
CA LYS A 230 -5.71 18.62 -4.04
C LYS A 230 -4.53 19.00 -3.14
N GLY A 231 -3.32 18.85 -3.66
CA GLY A 231 -2.10 19.27 -2.95
C GLY A 231 -1.61 18.25 -1.91
N THR A 232 -1.03 18.76 -0.82
CA THR A 232 -0.54 17.96 0.32
C THR A 232 -1.59 17.95 1.43
N MET A 233 -1.58 16.88 2.25
CA MET A 233 -2.47 16.79 3.40
C MET A 233 -2.05 17.83 4.46
N GLN A 234 -2.80 18.90 4.55
CA GLN A 234 -2.67 19.97 5.52
C GLN A 234 -3.99 20.17 6.27
N GLU A 235 -3.97 20.92 7.36
CA GLU A 235 -5.16 21.23 8.16
C GLU A 235 -6.35 21.71 7.31
N PHE A 236 -6.11 22.59 6.33
CA PHE A 236 -7.15 23.10 5.44
C PHE A 236 -7.75 22.00 4.54
N SER A 237 -6.92 21.15 3.94
CA SER A 237 -7.40 20.04 3.09
C SER A 237 -8.19 19.03 3.91
N TYR A 238 -7.77 18.81 5.17
CA TYR A 238 -8.49 17.94 6.09
C TYR A 238 -9.83 18.53 6.53
N ALA A 239 -9.89 19.83 6.83
CA ALA A 239 -11.16 20.48 7.13
C ALA A 239 -12.18 20.33 5.99
N GLN A 240 -11.73 20.45 4.73
CA GLN A 240 -12.60 20.18 3.58
C GLN A 240 -13.03 18.71 3.52
N ALA A 241 -12.14 17.76 3.83
CA ALA A 241 -12.51 16.35 3.87
C ALA A 241 -13.58 16.06 4.94
N LEU A 242 -13.50 16.72 6.11
CA LEU A 242 -14.50 16.56 7.18
C LEU A 242 -15.91 16.94 6.76
N GLU A 243 -16.09 17.98 5.94
CA GLU A 243 -17.41 18.37 5.42
C GLU A 243 -18.00 17.26 4.53
N TYR A 244 -17.19 16.63 3.67
CA TYR A 244 -17.63 15.49 2.87
C TYR A 244 -17.87 14.23 3.73
N TYR A 245 -17.06 14.01 4.73
CA TYR A 245 -17.29 12.91 5.67
C TYR A 245 -18.60 13.11 6.44
N LYS A 246 -18.98 14.36 6.73
CA LYS A 246 -20.26 14.69 7.38
C LYS A 246 -21.46 14.19 6.58
N ASP A 247 -21.50 14.42 5.28
CA ASP A 247 -22.59 13.95 4.43
C ASP A 247 -22.71 12.42 4.44
N ASN A 248 -21.58 11.73 4.33
CA ASN A 248 -21.55 10.28 4.41
C ASN A 248 -21.90 9.76 5.80
N TYR A 249 -21.45 10.43 6.85
CA TYR A 249 -21.78 10.12 8.23
C TYR A 249 -23.30 10.22 8.47
N GLU A 250 -23.95 11.28 8.00
CA GLU A 250 -25.41 11.43 8.13
C GLU A 250 -26.15 10.33 7.36
N ASN A 251 -25.68 9.91 6.20
CA ASN A 251 -26.26 8.77 5.49
C ASN A 251 -26.19 7.48 6.31
N PHE A 252 -25.06 7.20 6.97
CA PHE A 252 -24.92 6.04 7.85
C PHE A 252 -25.71 6.19 9.15
N LYS A 253 -25.81 7.41 9.69
CA LYS A 253 -26.63 7.73 10.87
C LYS A 253 -28.12 7.51 10.63
N ASN A 254 -28.58 7.71 9.41
CA ASN A 254 -29.96 7.38 9.02
C ASN A 254 -30.24 5.87 9.07
N ILE A 255 -29.22 5.03 8.89
CA ILE A 255 -29.31 3.56 9.02
C ILE A 255 -29.15 3.13 10.47
N ASN A 256 -28.20 3.73 11.18
CA ASN A 256 -27.89 3.47 12.58
C ASN A 256 -27.65 4.78 13.33
N LYS A 257 -28.62 5.21 14.15
CA LYS A 257 -28.56 6.48 14.91
C LYS A 257 -27.34 6.59 15.85
N ASN A 258 -26.75 5.48 16.23
CA ASN A 258 -25.66 5.39 17.20
C ASN A 258 -24.29 5.20 16.52
N ILE A 259 -24.10 5.77 15.34
CA ILE A 259 -22.81 5.68 14.66
C ILE A 259 -21.83 6.73 15.19
N PHE A 260 -20.57 6.33 15.33
CA PHE A 260 -19.47 7.18 15.78
C PHE A 260 -18.50 7.43 14.63
N PHE A 261 -18.11 8.68 14.45
CA PHE A 261 -17.04 9.05 13.52
C PHE A 261 -15.69 8.73 14.16
N GLU A 262 -14.81 8.06 13.43
CA GLU A 262 -13.47 7.71 13.90
C GLU A 262 -12.40 8.25 12.94
N GLN A 263 -11.36 8.83 13.50
CA GLN A 263 -10.15 9.29 12.79
C GLN A 263 -8.88 8.89 13.54
N ASP A 264 -7.75 8.94 12.83
CA ASP A 264 -6.44 8.75 13.42
C ASP A 264 -5.94 10.00 14.21
N GLY A 265 -4.78 9.85 14.86
CA GLY A 265 -4.15 10.91 15.67
C GLY A 265 -3.11 11.73 14.93
N ALA A 266 -3.19 11.89 13.61
CA ALA A 266 -2.25 12.72 12.85
C ALA A 266 -2.27 14.18 13.32
N SER A 267 -1.16 14.88 13.20
CA SER A 267 -1.03 16.28 13.66
C SER A 267 -2.01 17.22 12.95
N SER A 268 -2.32 16.98 11.68
CA SER A 268 -3.34 17.69 10.92
C SER A 268 -4.75 17.49 11.46
N HIS A 269 -5.02 16.38 12.16
CA HIS A 269 -6.33 16.00 12.69
C HIS A 269 -6.54 16.45 14.14
N THR A 270 -5.49 16.85 14.84
CA THR A 270 -5.52 17.14 16.28
C THR A 270 -5.34 18.63 16.63
N SER A 271 -5.29 19.51 15.63
CA SER A 271 -5.19 20.96 15.85
C SER A 271 -6.44 21.49 16.59
N LYS A 272 -6.29 22.62 17.28
CA LYS A 272 -7.40 23.24 18.02
C LYS A 272 -8.59 23.59 17.12
N LYS A 273 -8.32 24.03 15.88
CA LYS A 273 -9.37 24.37 14.90
C LYS A 273 -10.13 23.13 14.44
N ILE A 274 -9.39 22.04 14.15
CA ILE A 274 -10.00 20.77 13.73
C ILE A 274 -10.81 20.15 14.87
N LYS A 275 -10.34 20.21 16.12
CA LYS A 275 -11.13 19.72 17.26
C LYS A 275 -12.46 20.46 17.39
N LYS A 276 -12.44 21.81 17.27
CA LYS A 276 -13.66 22.60 17.28
C LYS A 276 -14.59 22.21 16.13
N LEU A 277 -14.07 22.04 14.95
CA LEU A 277 -14.85 21.61 13.78
C LEU A 277 -15.45 20.20 13.97
N LEU A 278 -14.72 19.28 14.57
CA LEU A 278 -15.23 17.94 14.90
C LEU A 278 -16.38 17.98 15.89
N GLU A 279 -16.28 18.83 16.92
CA GLU A 279 -17.37 19.06 17.89
C GLU A 279 -18.59 19.66 17.19
N GLU A 280 -18.40 20.62 16.27
CA GLU A 280 -19.48 21.24 15.49
C GLU A 280 -20.16 20.23 14.53
N LEU A 281 -19.37 19.35 13.89
CA LEU A 281 -19.90 18.43 12.86
C LEU A 281 -20.48 17.13 13.46
N PHE A 282 -19.84 16.57 14.47
CA PHE A 282 -20.16 15.22 14.99
C PHE A 282 -20.59 15.20 16.47
N GLY A 283 -20.42 16.32 17.20
CA GLY A 283 -20.74 16.41 18.63
C GLY A 283 -19.99 15.38 19.46
N ASP A 284 -20.70 14.70 20.36
CA ASP A 284 -20.14 13.63 21.22
C ASP A 284 -19.93 12.29 20.48
N ASN A 285 -20.39 12.19 19.22
CA ASN A 285 -20.27 10.96 18.42
C ASN A 285 -18.92 10.91 17.66
N PHE A 286 -17.86 11.29 18.33
CA PHE A 286 -16.50 11.26 17.81
C PHE A 286 -15.61 10.37 18.66
N ILE A 287 -14.78 9.56 18.01
CA ILE A 287 -13.80 8.68 18.65
C ILE A 287 -12.42 8.92 18.01
N GLN A 288 -11.46 9.29 18.85
CA GLN A 288 -10.04 9.35 18.45
C GLN A 288 -9.42 7.97 18.56
N ASN A 289 -8.79 7.49 17.50
CA ASN A 289 -8.06 6.22 17.52
C ASN A 289 -6.87 6.25 18.49
N ALA A 290 -6.52 5.09 19.00
CA ALA A 290 -5.35 4.94 19.87
C ALA A 290 -4.03 5.17 19.10
N PRO A 291 -3.00 5.77 19.73
CA PRO A 291 -1.74 6.09 19.07
C PRO A 291 -1.02 4.83 18.57
N HIS A 292 -0.36 4.95 17.41
CA HIS A 292 0.43 3.88 16.77
C HIS A 292 -0.32 2.55 16.56
N SER A 293 -1.58 2.63 16.13
CA SER A 293 -2.52 1.51 16.10
C SER A 293 -3.09 1.17 14.71
N PRO A 294 -2.26 0.93 13.67
CA PRO A 294 -2.77 0.51 12.36
C PRO A 294 -3.43 -0.87 12.40
N ASP A 295 -3.14 -1.68 13.40
CA ASP A 295 -3.80 -2.96 13.67
C ASP A 295 -5.21 -2.80 14.25
N ILE A 296 -5.53 -1.63 14.81
CA ILE A 296 -6.87 -1.23 15.27
C ILE A 296 -7.63 -0.54 14.13
N ALA A 297 -7.03 0.39 13.39
CA ALA A 297 -7.62 0.99 12.18
C ALA A 297 -7.73 -0.01 11.01
N TYR A 298 -7.74 -1.28 11.34
CA TYR A 298 -7.71 -2.41 10.42
C TYR A 298 -8.74 -2.37 9.29
N PRO A 299 -10.02 -1.96 9.49
CA PRO A 299 -10.98 -1.96 8.40
C PRO A 299 -10.55 -1.06 7.25
N ILE A 300 -10.24 0.20 7.50
CA ILE A 300 -9.86 1.16 6.47
C ILE A 300 -8.48 0.87 5.89
N GLU A 301 -7.50 0.51 6.71
CA GLU A 301 -6.15 0.17 6.27
C GLU A 301 -6.13 -1.07 5.33
N THR A 302 -6.98 -2.05 5.60
CA THR A 302 -7.11 -3.23 4.74
C THR A 302 -7.78 -2.87 3.41
N LEU A 303 -8.77 -1.98 3.43
CA LEU A 303 -9.39 -1.46 2.21
C LEU A 303 -8.39 -0.72 1.33
N TRP A 304 -7.56 0.14 1.92
CA TRP A 304 -6.48 0.82 1.18
C TRP A 304 -5.49 -0.17 0.54
N ALA A 305 -5.12 -1.23 1.27
CA ALA A 305 -4.23 -2.24 0.74
C ALA A 305 -4.85 -2.98 -0.46
N GLU A 306 -6.13 -3.35 -0.39
CA GLU A 306 -6.84 -4.02 -1.49
C GLU A 306 -7.06 -3.06 -2.68
N LEU A 307 -7.48 -1.82 -2.43
CA LEU A 307 -7.63 -0.79 -3.46
C LEU A 307 -6.33 -0.55 -4.22
N LYS A 308 -5.23 -0.26 -3.48
CA LYS A 308 -3.91 -0.04 -4.09
C LYS A 308 -3.45 -1.23 -4.92
N LYS A 309 -3.71 -2.45 -4.48
CA LYS A 309 -3.40 -3.67 -5.23
C LYS A 309 -4.15 -3.71 -6.56
N LYS A 310 -5.47 -3.48 -6.55
CA LYS A 310 -6.32 -3.51 -7.74
C LYS A 310 -6.02 -2.37 -8.73
N VAL A 311 -5.80 -1.16 -8.22
CA VAL A 311 -5.37 -0.01 -9.02
C VAL A 311 -4.03 -0.30 -9.70
N LYS A 312 -3.08 -0.89 -8.95
CA LYS A 312 -1.77 -1.29 -9.50
C LYS A 312 -1.88 -2.32 -10.62
N GLU A 313 -2.78 -3.28 -10.52
CA GLU A 313 -3.00 -4.30 -11.55
C GLU A 313 -3.45 -3.68 -12.88
N ARG A 314 -4.19 -2.57 -12.84
CA ARG A 314 -4.70 -1.86 -14.02
C ARG A 314 -3.70 -0.91 -14.69
N ARG A 315 -2.59 -0.57 -14.04
CA ARG A 315 -1.45 0.19 -14.60
C ARG A 315 -1.85 1.49 -15.30
N ALA A 316 -2.36 2.45 -14.54
CA ALA A 316 -2.73 3.76 -15.04
C ALA A 316 -1.57 4.46 -15.78
N LYS A 317 -1.84 5.07 -16.93
CA LYS A 317 -0.84 5.74 -17.78
C LYS A 317 -0.64 7.22 -17.41
N ASN A 318 -1.66 7.84 -16.84
CA ASN A 318 -1.68 9.24 -16.45
C ASN A 318 -2.54 9.46 -15.20
N LEU A 319 -2.55 10.70 -14.67
CA LEU A 319 -3.30 11.02 -13.44
C LEU A 319 -4.82 10.90 -13.60
N ASP A 320 -5.37 11.21 -14.78
CA ASP A 320 -6.82 11.18 -14.96
C ASP A 320 -7.32 9.74 -15.05
N GLU A 321 -6.57 8.87 -15.73
CA GLU A 321 -6.82 7.44 -15.73
C GLU A 321 -6.65 6.84 -14.32
N LEU A 322 -5.64 7.28 -13.55
CA LEU A 322 -5.46 6.86 -12.16
C LEU A 322 -6.66 7.22 -11.28
N LYS A 323 -7.18 8.44 -11.39
CA LYS A 323 -8.38 8.89 -10.67
C LYS A 323 -9.58 8.04 -11.01
N GLN A 324 -9.82 7.82 -12.30
CA GLN A 324 -10.94 7.03 -12.78
C GLN A 324 -10.86 5.58 -12.28
N ILE A 325 -9.71 4.92 -12.46
CA ILE A 325 -9.47 3.55 -12.00
C ILE A 325 -9.69 3.45 -10.49
N THR A 326 -9.19 4.42 -9.73
CA THR A 326 -9.29 4.41 -8.26
C THR A 326 -10.75 4.46 -7.81
N ILE A 327 -11.57 5.33 -8.40
CA ILE A 327 -13.00 5.43 -8.10
C ILE A 327 -13.74 4.14 -8.52
N GLU A 328 -13.43 3.62 -9.69
CA GLU A 328 -14.06 2.38 -10.17
C GLU A 328 -13.75 1.18 -9.28
N GLU A 329 -12.50 1.00 -8.86
CA GLU A 329 -12.10 -0.12 -8.01
C GLU A 329 -12.62 0.02 -6.58
N TRP A 330 -12.73 1.26 -6.05
CA TRP A 330 -13.37 1.53 -4.77
C TRP A 330 -14.84 1.07 -4.78
N ASN A 331 -15.58 1.48 -5.79
CA ASN A 331 -17.01 1.15 -5.92
C ASN A 331 -17.29 -0.35 -6.20
N LYS A 332 -16.27 -1.11 -6.61
CA LYS A 332 -16.37 -2.57 -6.82
C LYS A 332 -16.17 -3.39 -5.54
N ILE A 333 -15.74 -2.77 -4.44
CA ILE A 333 -15.50 -3.51 -3.20
C ILE A 333 -16.83 -4.09 -2.69
N PRO A 334 -16.95 -5.43 -2.52
CA PRO A 334 -18.22 -6.04 -2.19
C PRO A 334 -18.57 -5.87 -0.71
N GLN A 335 -19.86 -5.73 -0.43
CA GLN A 335 -20.37 -5.57 0.93
C GLN A 335 -20.03 -6.75 1.86
N SER A 336 -19.95 -7.97 1.33
CA SER A 336 -19.52 -9.15 2.07
C SER A 336 -18.08 -9.02 2.61
N PHE A 337 -17.17 -8.44 1.80
CA PHE A 337 -15.82 -8.16 2.23
C PHE A 337 -15.80 -7.16 3.39
N ILE A 338 -16.57 -6.07 3.30
CA ILE A 338 -16.70 -5.06 4.36
C ILE A 338 -17.20 -5.70 5.67
N LYS A 339 -18.27 -6.48 5.62
CA LYS A 339 -18.80 -7.16 6.80
C LYS A 339 -17.76 -8.05 7.48
N ASN A 340 -16.96 -8.78 6.70
CA ASN A 340 -15.88 -9.61 7.23
C ASN A 340 -14.76 -8.79 7.89
N LEU A 341 -14.48 -7.57 7.42
CA LEU A 341 -13.53 -6.68 8.09
C LEU A 341 -14.00 -6.32 9.50
N PHE A 342 -15.27 -5.99 9.68
CA PHE A 342 -15.82 -5.62 10.99
C PHE A 342 -15.89 -6.81 11.96
N LYS A 343 -16.24 -8.02 11.50
CA LYS A 343 -16.14 -9.25 12.32
C LYS A 343 -14.71 -9.45 12.85
N ASN A 344 -13.72 -9.30 11.98
CA ASN A 344 -12.31 -9.43 12.35
C ASN A 344 -11.82 -8.29 13.26
N PHE A 345 -12.37 -7.08 13.13
CA PHE A 345 -12.02 -5.92 13.94
C PHE A 345 -12.32 -6.19 15.43
N ILE A 346 -13.51 -6.66 15.77
CA ILE A 346 -13.86 -6.98 17.15
C ILE A 346 -12.98 -8.09 17.74
N LYS A 347 -12.67 -9.13 16.97
CA LYS A 347 -11.75 -10.19 17.41
C LYS A 347 -10.35 -9.64 17.68
N ARG A 348 -9.89 -8.69 16.87
CA ARG A 348 -8.61 -7.98 17.10
C ARG A 348 -8.64 -7.15 18.37
N CYS A 349 -9.70 -6.40 18.63
CA CYS A 349 -9.87 -5.63 19.87
C CYS A 349 -9.82 -6.54 21.10
N LYS A 350 -10.56 -7.64 21.09
CA LYS A 350 -10.53 -8.65 22.17
C LYS A 350 -9.11 -9.18 22.39
N LYS A 351 -8.40 -9.52 21.31
CA LYS A 351 -7.03 -10.03 21.40
C LYS A 351 -6.03 -8.99 21.92
N ILE A 352 -6.20 -7.72 21.57
CA ILE A 352 -5.38 -6.63 22.11
C ILE A 352 -5.60 -6.44 23.61
N ILE A 353 -6.84 -6.59 24.08
CA ILE A 353 -7.17 -6.56 25.53
C ILE A 353 -6.43 -7.70 26.25
N GLU A 354 -6.52 -8.94 25.73
CA GLU A 354 -5.79 -10.11 26.27
C GLU A 354 -4.27 -9.89 26.33
N LEU A 355 -3.73 -9.14 25.37
CA LEU A 355 -2.31 -8.79 25.28
C LEU A 355 -1.94 -7.52 26.08
N ASN A 356 -2.82 -7.01 26.94
CA ASN A 356 -2.63 -5.78 27.69
C ASN A 356 -2.19 -4.59 26.83
N GLY A 357 -2.90 -4.38 25.71
CA GLY A 357 -2.58 -3.32 24.76
C GLY A 357 -1.40 -3.62 23.83
N GLY A 358 -0.82 -4.81 23.93
CA GLY A 358 0.29 -5.25 23.09
C GLY A 358 -0.07 -5.34 21.61
N ARG A 359 0.95 -5.50 20.77
CA ARG A 359 0.81 -5.60 19.32
C ARG A 359 0.31 -6.97 18.90
N LEU A 360 -0.50 -7.00 17.83
CA LEU A 360 -0.89 -8.24 17.17
C LEU A 360 0.25 -8.78 16.30
N GLU A 361 0.81 -9.92 16.69
CA GLU A 361 1.82 -10.63 15.92
C GLU A 361 1.14 -11.52 14.85
N PRO A 362 1.88 -11.95 13.79
CA PRO A 362 1.31 -12.78 12.71
C PRO A 362 0.59 -14.05 13.20
N VAL A 363 1.05 -14.64 14.30
CA VAL A 363 0.40 -15.81 14.90
C VAL A 363 -1.01 -15.49 15.40
N HIS A 364 -1.19 -14.34 16.05
CA HIS A 364 -2.50 -13.89 16.53
C HIS A 364 -3.45 -13.61 15.35
N LEU A 365 -2.93 -13.00 14.27
CA LEU A 365 -3.70 -12.72 13.07
C LEU A 365 -4.15 -14.01 12.35
N GLN A 366 -3.34 -15.06 12.37
CA GLN A 366 -3.71 -16.36 11.82
C GLN A 366 -4.81 -17.04 12.67
N GLN A 367 -4.73 -16.94 13.99
CA GLN A 367 -5.77 -17.44 14.89
C GLN A 367 -7.11 -16.76 14.62
N ILE A 368 -7.13 -15.41 14.59
CA ILE A 368 -8.31 -14.60 14.32
C ILE A 368 -8.95 -14.98 12.97
N ARG A 369 -8.15 -15.20 11.93
CA ARG A 369 -8.66 -15.62 10.61
C ARG A 369 -9.33 -16.99 10.66
N LYS A 370 -8.69 -17.97 11.31
CA LYS A 370 -9.26 -19.32 11.45
C LYS A 370 -10.59 -19.34 12.21
N GLU A 371 -10.68 -18.53 13.27
CA GLU A 371 -11.91 -18.37 14.04
C GLU A 371 -13.03 -17.71 13.22
N ALA A 372 -12.67 -16.69 12.39
CA ALA A 372 -13.62 -16.05 11.50
C ALA A 372 -14.12 -16.97 10.37
N GLU A 373 -13.22 -17.78 9.79
CA GLU A 373 -13.57 -18.77 8.76
C GLU A 373 -14.45 -19.90 9.30
N LYS A 374 -14.28 -20.28 10.57
CA LYS A 374 -15.14 -21.27 11.23
C LYS A 374 -16.56 -20.73 11.44
N GLU A 375 -16.68 -19.52 11.99
CA GLU A 375 -17.98 -18.89 12.23
C GLU A 375 -18.78 -18.64 10.92
N THR A 376 -18.10 -18.30 9.81
CA THR A 376 -18.78 -18.14 8.51
C THR A 376 -19.34 -19.46 8.00
N LYS A 377 -18.66 -20.59 8.21
CA LYS A 377 -19.17 -21.91 7.85
C LYS A 377 -20.36 -22.32 8.70
N ASP A 378 -20.26 -22.09 10.00
CA ASP A 378 -21.35 -22.40 10.96
C ASP A 378 -22.59 -21.51 10.66
N GLU A 379 -22.40 -20.26 10.19
CA GLU A 379 -23.50 -19.36 9.77
C GLU A 379 -24.12 -19.79 8.41
N GLU A 380 -23.32 -20.24 7.44
CA GLU A 380 -23.79 -20.72 6.12
C GLU A 380 -24.62 -22.01 6.27
N GLU A 381 -24.23 -22.93 7.17
CA GLU A 381 -25.02 -24.15 7.49
C GLU A 381 -26.37 -23.82 8.15
N CYS A 382 -26.45 -22.72 8.92
CA CYS A 382 -27.71 -22.27 9.55
C CYS A 382 -28.60 -21.43 8.62
N GLU A 383 -28.08 -20.81 7.55
CA GLU A 383 -28.85 -19.97 6.61
C GLU A 383 -29.54 -20.76 5.52
N ASP A 384 -29.10 -21.97 5.21
CA ASP A 384 -29.78 -22.83 4.22
C ASP A 384 -31.21 -23.27 4.68
N ASP A 385 -31.47 -23.31 5.97
CA ASP A 385 -32.81 -23.58 6.53
C ASP A 385 -33.77 -22.37 6.53
N LYS A 386 -33.25 -21.13 6.40
CA LYS A 386 -34.03 -19.87 6.40
C LYS A 386 -34.24 -19.22 5.03
N ASN A 387 -33.72 -19.82 3.96
CA ASN A 387 -33.60 -19.17 2.63
C ASN A 387 -34.87 -19.06 1.79
N ASN A 388 -36.02 -19.60 2.24
CA ASN A 388 -37.29 -19.48 1.49
C ASN A 388 -38.07 -18.18 1.76
N GLU A 389 -37.94 -17.55 2.93
CA GLU A 389 -38.60 -16.27 3.24
C GLU A 389 -37.79 -15.06 2.75
N THR A 390 -36.46 -15.15 2.76
CA THR A 390 -35.55 -14.05 2.37
C THR A 390 -35.48 -13.81 0.86
N LYS A 391 -35.77 -14.78 0.01
CA LYS A 391 -35.83 -14.57 -1.46
C LYS A 391 -36.89 -13.55 -1.86
N ASN A 392 -38.06 -13.57 -1.20
CA ASN A 392 -39.15 -12.64 -1.46
C ASN A 392 -38.83 -11.19 -1.00
N LEU A 393 -38.09 -11.04 0.12
CA LEU A 393 -37.63 -9.73 0.60
C LEU A 393 -36.55 -9.14 -0.30
N LYS A 394 -35.58 -9.94 -0.75
CA LYS A 394 -34.51 -9.51 -1.66
C LYS A 394 -35.07 -9.00 -3.00
N LEU A 395 -36.08 -9.66 -3.55
CA LEU A 395 -36.77 -9.19 -4.77
C LEU A 395 -37.47 -7.85 -4.57
N LYS A 396 -38.14 -7.61 -3.44
CA LYS A 396 -38.74 -6.29 -3.12
C LYS A 396 -37.72 -5.19 -2.97
N ILE A 397 -36.56 -5.44 -2.32
CA ILE A 397 -35.46 -4.48 -2.15
C ILE A 397 -34.83 -4.12 -3.50
N VAL A 398 -34.63 -5.08 -4.38
CA VAL A 398 -34.08 -4.84 -5.75
C VAL A 398 -35.07 -4.01 -6.58
N TYR A 399 -36.39 -4.25 -6.46
CA TYR A 399 -37.39 -3.47 -7.16
C TYR A 399 -37.41 -2.00 -6.73
N ASN A 400 -37.41 -1.73 -5.42
CA ASN A 400 -37.33 -0.39 -4.84
C ASN A 400 -36.03 0.34 -5.22
N LYS A 401 -34.90 -0.38 -5.26
CA LYS A 401 -33.60 0.19 -5.68
C LYS A 401 -33.61 0.64 -7.13
N ASN A 402 -34.22 -0.16 -8.02
CA ASN A 402 -34.34 0.20 -9.44
C ASN A 402 -35.25 1.42 -9.67
N GLU A 403 -36.30 1.54 -8.89
CA GLU A 403 -37.23 2.69 -8.95
C GLU A 403 -36.53 3.98 -8.47
N LEU A 404 -35.78 3.91 -7.37
CA LEU A 404 -34.94 5.02 -6.88
C LEU A 404 -33.87 5.45 -7.90
N ILE A 405 -33.20 4.47 -8.54
CA ILE A 405 -32.22 4.75 -9.59
C ILE A 405 -32.87 5.46 -10.80
N GLN A 406 -34.05 5.06 -11.20
CA GLN A 406 -34.79 5.71 -12.30
C GLN A 406 -35.22 7.14 -11.94
N LYS A 407 -35.63 7.37 -10.68
CA LYS A 407 -35.98 8.71 -10.16
C LYS A 407 -34.75 9.61 -10.15
N ALA A 408 -33.62 9.13 -9.62
CA ALA A 408 -32.34 9.85 -9.60
C ALA A 408 -31.86 10.20 -11.03
N LYS A 409 -31.99 9.27 -12.00
CA LYS A 409 -31.64 9.53 -13.41
C LYS A 409 -32.46 10.67 -14.01
N LYS A 410 -33.76 10.74 -13.70
CA LYS A 410 -34.65 11.85 -14.14
C LYS A 410 -34.23 13.18 -13.53
N GLU A 411 -33.90 13.23 -12.24
CA GLU A 411 -33.41 14.41 -11.56
C GLU A 411 -32.08 14.91 -12.14
N ILE A 412 -31.13 14.01 -12.36
CA ILE A 412 -29.84 14.33 -13.00
C ILE A 412 -30.05 14.89 -14.40
N ALA A 413 -30.96 14.35 -15.18
CA ALA A 413 -31.28 14.88 -16.51
C ALA A 413 -31.86 16.32 -16.43
N PHE A 414 -32.72 16.58 -15.46
CA PHE A 414 -33.29 17.89 -15.21
C PHE A 414 -32.22 18.91 -14.80
N ILE A 415 -31.36 18.55 -13.87
CA ILE A 415 -30.23 19.39 -13.43
C ILE A 415 -29.29 19.69 -14.60
N ARG A 416 -28.94 18.70 -15.42
CA ARG A 416 -28.12 18.89 -16.63
C ARG A 416 -28.75 19.89 -17.61
N LYS A 417 -30.06 19.86 -17.78
CA LYS A 417 -30.79 20.86 -18.61
C LYS A 417 -30.64 22.26 -18.04
N LYS A 418 -30.88 22.46 -16.72
CA LYS A 418 -30.70 23.75 -16.04
C LYS A 418 -29.26 24.29 -16.13
N ILE A 419 -28.26 23.43 -15.96
CA ILE A 419 -26.86 23.82 -16.13
C ILE A 419 -26.58 24.29 -17.57
N LYS A 420 -27.14 23.61 -18.57
CA LYS A 420 -27.00 24.02 -19.98
C LYS A 420 -27.61 25.38 -20.27
N GLU A 421 -28.77 25.69 -19.67
CA GLU A 421 -29.44 26.98 -19.75
C GLU A 421 -28.59 28.07 -19.08
N LYS A 422 -28.14 27.85 -17.84
CA LYS A 422 -27.27 28.81 -17.12
C LYS A 422 -25.95 29.08 -17.84
N LYS A 423 -25.35 28.05 -18.48
CA LYS A 423 -24.16 28.25 -19.32
C LYS A 423 -24.45 29.12 -20.55
N ARG A 424 -25.67 29.07 -21.13
CA ARG A 424 -26.05 29.95 -22.23
C ARG A 424 -26.21 31.39 -21.76
N GLU A 425 -26.88 31.61 -20.60
CA GLU A 425 -27.02 32.95 -19.98
C GLU A 425 -25.63 33.56 -19.67
N LEU A 426 -24.74 32.78 -19.06
CA LEU A 426 -23.38 33.24 -18.75
C LEU A 426 -22.59 33.64 -20.02
N ARG A 427 -22.77 32.89 -21.13
CA ARG A 427 -22.15 33.27 -22.42
C ARG A 427 -22.71 34.59 -22.98
N LYS A 428 -24.03 34.88 -22.81
CA LYS A 428 -24.63 36.14 -23.22
C LYS A 428 -24.07 37.29 -22.36
N ALA A 429 -24.10 37.14 -21.04
CA ALA A 429 -23.58 38.14 -20.11
C ALA A 429 -22.07 38.44 -20.36
N LYS A 430 -21.26 37.41 -20.66
CA LYS A 430 -19.86 37.61 -21.01
C LYS A 430 -19.66 38.37 -22.31
N LYS A 431 -20.55 38.20 -23.31
CA LYS A 431 -20.51 38.97 -24.54
C LYS A 431 -20.86 40.46 -24.28
N GLU A 432 -21.88 40.73 -23.45
CA GLU A 432 -22.27 42.06 -23.05
C GLU A 432 -21.19 42.77 -22.24
N TYR A 433 -20.58 42.08 -21.27
CA TYR A 433 -19.44 42.57 -20.52
C TYR A 433 -18.26 42.96 -21.43
N ASN A 434 -17.94 42.12 -22.41
CA ASN A 434 -16.86 42.41 -23.35
C ASN A 434 -17.18 43.62 -24.27
N LYS A 435 -18.48 43.81 -24.62
CA LYS A 435 -18.93 45.02 -25.34
C LYS A 435 -18.77 46.29 -24.49
N ALA A 436 -19.24 46.23 -23.23
CA ALA A 436 -19.12 47.32 -22.27
C ALA A 436 -17.66 47.70 -22.01
N LYS A 437 -16.79 46.68 -21.84
CA LYS A 437 -15.34 46.87 -21.67
C LYS A 437 -14.69 47.57 -22.88
N LYS A 438 -15.08 47.19 -24.12
CA LYS A 438 -14.58 47.85 -25.33
C LYS A 438 -15.05 49.32 -25.39
N TYR A 439 -16.29 49.60 -24.97
CA TYR A 439 -16.86 50.95 -24.92
C TYR A 439 -16.13 51.81 -23.89
N SER A 440 -15.87 51.29 -22.70
CA SER A 440 -15.10 51.96 -21.65
C SER A 440 -13.67 52.33 -22.11
N ILE A 441 -12.98 51.39 -22.80
CA ILE A 441 -11.64 51.66 -23.36
C ILE A 441 -11.71 52.78 -24.44
N LYS A 442 -12.80 52.82 -25.26
CA LYS A 442 -12.96 53.83 -26.27
C LYS A 442 -13.18 55.22 -25.63
N ILE A 443 -14.06 55.32 -24.62
CA ILE A 443 -14.27 56.54 -23.85
C ILE A 443 -12.98 56.98 -23.16
N GLY A 444 -12.23 56.10 -22.55
CA GLY A 444 -10.92 56.42 -21.95
C GLY A 444 -9.95 57.07 -22.93
N LYS A 445 -9.86 56.55 -24.16
CA LYS A 445 -9.02 57.16 -25.23
C LYS A 445 -9.56 58.51 -25.71
N GLU A 446 -10.89 58.71 -25.76
CA GLU A 446 -11.51 59.98 -26.11
C GLU A 446 -11.23 61.06 -25.03
N ILE A 447 -11.31 60.68 -23.75
CA ILE A 447 -10.95 61.55 -22.61
C ILE A 447 -9.43 61.94 -22.68
N GLU A 448 -8.55 60.99 -22.88
CA GLU A 448 -7.11 61.25 -23.04
C GLU A 448 -6.83 62.24 -24.22
N ALA A 449 -7.54 62.03 -25.33
CA ALA A 449 -7.40 62.94 -26.49
C ALA A 449 -7.95 64.36 -26.22
N VAL A 450 -8.95 64.51 -25.39
CA VAL A 450 -9.47 65.82 -24.97
C VAL A 450 -8.51 66.50 -23.99
N THR A 451 -8.02 65.76 -22.98
CA THR A 451 -7.06 66.31 -22.02
C THR A 451 -5.74 66.71 -22.68
N ASP A 452 -5.27 65.94 -23.69
CA ASP A 452 -4.10 66.31 -24.47
C ASP A 452 -4.34 67.59 -25.32
N LYS A 453 -5.53 67.79 -25.88
CA LYS A 453 -5.90 69.03 -26.59
C LYS A 453 -5.96 70.25 -25.65
N GLU A 454 -6.54 70.09 -24.45
CA GLU A 454 -6.59 71.13 -23.44
C GLU A 454 -5.19 71.47 -22.91
N SER A 455 -4.34 70.50 -22.67
CA SER A 455 -2.94 70.73 -22.25
C SER A 455 -2.14 71.44 -23.30
N LYS A 456 -2.34 71.16 -24.61
CA LYS A 456 -1.71 71.87 -25.73
C LYS A 456 -2.28 73.27 -25.87
N LYS A 457 -3.57 73.51 -25.61
CA LYS A 457 -4.22 74.84 -25.62
C LYS A 457 -3.68 75.72 -24.48
N ASN A 458 -3.56 75.12 -23.28
CA ASN A 458 -2.99 75.84 -22.14
C ASN A 458 -1.48 76.13 -22.28
N LYS A 459 -0.73 75.26 -22.95
CA LYS A 459 0.65 75.60 -23.32
C LYS A 459 0.73 76.78 -24.34
N LYS A 460 -0.23 76.86 -25.26
CA LYS A 460 -0.28 77.93 -26.23
C LYS A 460 -0.66 79.29 -25.60
N TYR A 461 -1.51 79.28 -24.58
CA TYR A 461 -1.83 80.50 -23.81
C TYR A 461 -0.67 80.94 -22.91
N ARG A 462 0.06 80.01 -22.26
CA ARG A 462 1.24 80.38 -21.49
C ARG A 462 2.39 80.91 -22.35
N THR A 463 2.54 80.53 -23.62
CA THR A 463 3.53 81.09 -24.55
C THR A 463 3.10 82.44 -25.08
N THR A 464 1.79 82.77 -25.13
CA THR A 464 1.31 84.11 -25.54
C THR A 464 1.37 85.14 -24.40
N GLU A 465 1.21 84.76 -23.16
CA GLU A 465 1.44 85.62 -21.99
C GLU A 465 2.90 85.98 -21.76
N LEU A 466 3.85 85.12 -22.17
CA LEU A 466 5.29 85.40 -22.10
C LEU A 466 5.80 86.34 -23.24
N TYR A 467 4.96 86.62 -24.24
CA TYR A 467 5.29 87.59 -25.34
C TYR A 467 4.75 88.99 -25.13
N PHE A 468 3.90 89.25 -24.07
CA PHE A 468 3.33 90.57 -23.75
C PHE A 468 3.92 91.24 -22.50
N SER A 469 5.02 90.64 -21.93
CA SER A 469 5.74 91.22 -20.82
C SER A 469 7.23 91.49 -21.19
N TYR A 470 7.37 92.37 -22.28
CA TYR A 470 8.62 93.12 -22.52
C TYR A 470 8.20 94.47 -23.17
#